data_55bce6e7c5c60fd3fc6f5053611bde53
#
_entry.id   55bce6e7c5c60fd3fc6f5053611bde53
#
_cell.length_a   1.000
_cell.length_b   1.000
_cell.length_c   1.000
_cell.angle_alpha   90.00
_cell.angle_beta   90.00
_cell.angle_gamma   90.00
#
_symmetry.space_group_name_H-M   'P 1'
#
loop_
_entity.id
_entity.type
_entity.pdbx_description
1 polymer ?
#
loop_
_entity_poly.entity_id
_entity_poly.type
_entity_poly.pdbx_seq_one_letter_code
_entity_poly.pdbx_strand_id
1 'polypeptide(L)'
;DYETVEACLRVAETGHLTFSTLHTNSAAESISRIIDIFPSQYQSQIRIMLSMSLEGVLTQALLPRADGKGRVLAMEILIPNPAIRNLIRENKIHQIYSAMQMGQEKFGMQTFNQSLADLYFRGLITQEADHAGDGDECHVLP
;
A
#
# COMPACT_ATOMS: atom_id res chain seq x y z
N ASP A 1 7.66 11.59 10.73
CA ASP A 1 7.08 12.57 11.66
C ASP A 1 6.01 13.43 10.97
N TYR A 2 5.24 14.19 11.75
CA TYR A 2 4.14 15.04 11.27
C TYR A 2 4.60 16.05 10.20
N GLU A 3 5.67 16.77 10.47
CA GLU A 3 6.17 17.85 9.60
C GLU A 3 6.62 17.32 8.22
N THR A 4 7.29 16.18 8.22
CA THR A 4 7.73 15.53 6.97
C THR A 4 6.54 15.10 6.12
N VAL A 5 5.52 14.45 6.72
CA VAL A 5 4.34 14.00 5.97
C VAL A 5 3.52 15.18 5.46
N GLU A 6 3.36 16.25 6.27
CA GLU A 6 2.69 17.47 5.84
C GLU A 6 3.41 18.11 4.64
N ALA A 7 4.74 18.21 4.69
CA ALA A 7 5.53 18.76 3.59
C ALA A 7 5.40 17.90 2.32
N CYS A 8 5.45 16.56 2.44
CA CYS A 8 5.24 15.65 1.30
C CYS A 8 3.88 15.86 0.64
N LEU A 9 2.80 15.93 1.43
CA LEU A 9 1.46 16.16 0.88
C LEU A 9 1.34 17.51 0.16
N ARG A 10 1.90 18.58 0.73
CA ARG A 10 1.89 19.92 0.10
C ARG A 10 2.66 19.94 -1.23
N VAL A 11 3.81 19.27 -1.28
CA VAL A 11 4.61 19.17 -2.50
C VAL A 11 3.87 18.35 -3.56
N ALA A 12 3.23 17.26 -3.17
CA ALA A 12 2.42 16.42 -4.06
C ALA A 12 1.21 17.19 -4.63
N GLU A 13 0.52 18.01 -3.82
CA GLU A 13 -0.60 18.86 -4.30
C GLU A 13 -0.16 19.86 -5.36
N THR A 14 1.08 20.31 -5.34
CA THR A 14 1.62 21.23 -6.38
C THR A 14 2.07 20.50 -7.65
N GLY A 15 1.80 19.20 -7.76
CA GLY A 15 2.08 18.40 -8.95
C GLY A 15 3.51 17.84 -9.03
N HIS A 16 4.25 17.86 -7.93
CA HIS A 16 5.58 17.26 -7.88
C HIS A 16 5.48 15.77 -7.48
N LEU A 17 6.20 14.93 -8.21
CA LEU A 17 6.32 13.51 -7.86
C LEU A 17 7.10 13.37 -6.54
N THR A 18 6.45 12.81 -5.54
CA THR A 18 6.99 12.63 -4.20
C THR A 18 6.99 11.16 -3.83
N PHE A 19 8.11 10.63 -3.33
CA PHE A 19 8.22 9.27 -2.81
C PHE A 19 8.41 9.30 -1.30
N SER A 20 7.74 8.40 -0.59
CA SER A 20 7.90 8.21 0.85
C SER A 20 7.89 6.73 1.19
N THR A 21 8.53 6.37 2.28
CA THR A 21 8.52 5.00 2.83
C THR A 21 7.83 4.98 4.19
N LEU A 22 7.07 3.92 4.44
CA LEU A 22 6.39 3.64 5.70
C LEU A 22 6.66 2.20 6.11
N HIS A 23 6.63 1.94 7.40
CA HIS A 23 6.73 0.59 7.96
C HIS A 23 5.33 0.07 8.28
N THR A 24 4.66 -0.50 7.27
CA THR A 24 3.28 -1.00 7.32
C THR A 24 3.16 -2.27 6.50
N ASN A 25 2.23 -3.15 6.88
CA ASN A 25 2.08 -4.48 6.28
C ASN A 25 1.02 -4.52 5.18
N SER A 26 0.32 -3.41 4.91
CA SER A 26 -0.66 -3.32 3.83
C SER A 26 -0.84 -1.90 3.31
N ALA A 27 -1.35 -1.77 2.09
CA ALA A 27 -1.67 -0.49 1.49
C ALA A 27 -2.77 0.25 2.27
N ALA A 28 -3.77 -0.45 2.77
CA ALA A 28 -4.83 0.13 3.59
C ALA A 28 -4.28 0.68 4.91
N GLU A 29 -3.38 -0.06 5.57
CA GLU A 29 -2.71 0.40 6.79
C GLU A 29 -1.84 1.62 6.54
N SER A 30 -1.13 1.67 5.41
CA SER A 30 -0.32 2.83 5.01
C SER A 30 -1.16 4.10 4.94
N ILE A 31 -2.33 4.03 4.29
CA ILE A 31 -3.26 5.14 4.16
C ILE A 31 -3.77 5.58 5.54
N SER A 32 -4.20 4.64 6.39
CA SER A 32 -4.61 4.95 7.76
C SER A 32 -3.51 5.64 8.54
N ARG A 33 -2.29 5.12 8.47
CA ARG A 33 -1.15 5.63 9.23
C ARG A 33 -0.76 7.05 8.81
N ILE A 34 -0.82 7.36 7.51
CA ILE A 34 -0.62 8.74 7.04
C ILE A 34 -1.66 9.69 7.66
N ILE A 35 -2.93 9.29 7.70
CA ILE A 35 -4.02 10.11 8.24
C ILE A 35 -3.87 10.27 9.75
N ASP A 36 -3.53 9.20 10.46
CA ASP A 36 -3.47 9.15 11.92
C ASP A 36 -2.28 9.94 12.53
N ILE A 37 -1.27 10.28 11.73
CA ILE A 37 -0.20 11.19 12.13
C ILE A 37 -0.76 12.59 12.46
N PHE A 38 -1.87 12.97 11.84
CA PHE A 38 -2.46 14.30 11.98
C PHE A 38 -3.47 14.36 13.12
N PRO A 39 -3.56 15.48 13.85
CA PRO A 39 -4.60 15.71 14.85
C PRO A 39 -5.99 15.51 14.25
N SER A 40 -6.92 14.97 15.02
CA SER A 40 -8.27 14.57 14.57
C SER A 40 -9.04 15.67 13.82
N GLN A 41 -8.84 16.92 14.22
CA GLN A 41 -9.47 18.08 13.59
C GLN A 41 -9.03 18.32 12.13
N TYR A 42 -7.84 17.83 11.74
CA TYR A 42 -7.30 17.98 10.38
C TYR A 42 -7.46 16.73 9.51
N GLN A 43 -7.77 15.57 10.11
CA GLN A 43 -7.82 14.29 9.39
C GLN A 43 -8.80 14.29 8.20
N SER A 44 -9.92 15.00 8.31
CA SER A 44 -10.88 15.11 7.20
C SER A 44 -10.28 15.82 5.99
N GLN A 45 -9.52 16.89 6.21
CA GLN A 45 -8.83 17.60 5.15
C GLN A 45 -7.71 16.74 4.56
N ILE A 46 -6.95 16.06 5.40
CA ILE A 46 -5.87 15.15 4.95
C ILE A 46 -6.42 14.01 4.09
N ARG A 47 -7.57 13.42 4.43
CA ARG A 47 -8.23 12.42 3.56
C ARG A 47 -8.56 12.95 2.19
N ILE A 48 -9.04 14.19 2.10
CA ILE A 48 -9.34 14.83 0.80
C ILE A 48 -8.05 15.01 0.01
N MET A 49 -7.02 15.62 0.60
CA MET A 49 -5.72 15.84 -0.03
C MET A 49 -5.11 14.52 -0.51
N LEU A 50 -5.01 13.53 0.36
CA LEU A 50 -4.45 12.22 0.05
C LEU A 50 -5.25 11.52 -1.06
N SER A 51 -6.59 11.60 -1.04
CA SER A 51 -7.43 11.01 -2.08
C SER A 51 -7.21 11.61 -3.47
N MET A 52 -6.69 12.83 -3.55
CA MET A 52 -6.42 13.52 -4.82
C MET A 52 -4.99 13.32 -5.29
N SER A 53 -4.01 13.31 -4.37
CA SER A 53 -2.59 13.27 -4.69
C SER A 53 -1.98 11.86 -4.72
N LEU A 54 -2.57 10.89 -4.02
CA LEU A 54 -2.02 9.53 -3.97
C LEU A 54 -2.09 8.85 -5.34
N GLU A 55 -0.95 8.41 -5.87
CA GLU A 55 -0.86 7.71 -7.15
C GLU A 55 -0.61 6.20 -7.02
N GLY A 56 0.01 5.75 -5.93
CA GLY A 56 0.19 4.33 -5.66
C GLY A 56 0.69 4.03 -4.27
N VAL A 57 0.48 2.80 -3.82
CA VAL A 57 1.09 2.22 -2.63
C VAL A 57 1.62 0.85 -2.99
N LEU A 58 2.90 0.62 -2.71
CA LEU A 58 3.57 -0.66 -2.89
C LEU A 58 3.99 -1.18 -1.51
N THR A 59 3.42 -2.30 -1.11
CA THR A 59 3.84 -3.02 0.10
C THR A 59 4.58 -4.28 -0.30
N GLN A 60 5.72 -4.55 0.34
CA GLN A 60 6.58 -5.66 -0.05
C GLN A 60 7.02 -6.51 1.14
N ALA A 61 7.22 -7.79 0.89
CA ALA A 61 7.86 -8.72 1.81
C ALA A 61 8.85 -9.60 1.07
N LEU A 62 10.00 -9.86 1.69
CA LEU A 62 11.03 -10.76 1.17
C LEU A 62 10.91 -12.11 1.83
N LEU A 63 10.43 -13.11 1.08
CA LEU A 63 10.19 -14.47 1.54
C LEU A 63 11.36 -15.40 1.20
N PRO A 64 11.69 -16.38 2.06
CA PRO A 64 12.68 -17.39 1.72
C PRO A 64 12.21 -18.22 0.53
N ARG A 65 13.11 -18.48 -0.42
CA ARG A 65 12.81 -19.34 -1.57
C ARG A 65 12.72 -20.81 -1.17
N ALA A 66 11.87 -21.55 -1.88
CA ALA A 66 11.70 -23.00 -1.66
C ALA A 66 12.98 -23.81 -1.89
N ASP A 67 13.91 -23.32 -2.74
CA ASP A 67 15.21 -23.95 -2.98
C ASP A 67 16.28 -23.60 -1.93
N GLY A 68 15.92 -22.81 -0.91
CA GLY A 68 16.81 -22.36 0.16
C GLY A 68 17.90 -21.37 -0.30
N LYS A 69 17.85 -20.88 -1.54
CA LYS A 69 18.87 -20.00 -2.11
C LYS A 69 18.36 -18.57 -2.26
N GLY A 70 18.41 -17.82 -1.17
CA GLY A 70 18.05 -16.40 -1.18
C GLY A 70 16.56 -16.17 -0.92
N ARG A 71 16.08 -15.00 -1.35
CA ARG A 71 14.71 -14.54 -1.10
C ARG A 71 14.00 -14.21 -2.42
N VAL A 72 12.67 -14.21 -2.38
CA VAL A 72 11.79 -13.76 -3.47
C VAL A 72 10.86 -12.68 -2.95
N LEU A 73 10.56 -11.71 -3.80
CA LEU A 73 9.69 -10.61 -3.47
C LEU A 73 8.22 -11.01 -3.59
N ALA A 74 7.44 -10.86 -2.51
CA ALA A 74 5.99 -10.78 -2.55
C ALA A 74 5.59 -9.30 -2.42
N MET A 75 4.55 -8.87 -3.17
CA MET A 75 4.20 -7.46 -3.23
C MET A 75 2.68 -7.25 -3.33
N GLU A 76 2.17 -6.30 -2.55
CA GLU A 76 0.84 -5.74 -2.72
C GLU A 76 0.96 -4.42 -3.50
N ILE A 77 0.06 -4.21 -4.48
CA ILE A 77 0.05 -3.03 -5.34
C ILE A 77 -1.35 -2.42 -5.31
N LEU A 78 -1.45 -1.20 -4.80
CA LEU A 78 -2.66 -0.40 -4.85
C LEU A 78 -2.45 0.76 -5.81
N ILE A 79 -3.39 0.92 -6.77
CA ILE A 79 -3.47 2.07 -7.67
C ILE A 79 -4.82 2.75 -7.41
N PRO A 80 -4.84 3.96 -6.83
CA PRO A 80 -6.08 4.64 -6.46
C PRO A 80 -6.91 5.01 -7.68
N ASN A 81 -7.87 4.17 -8.02
CA ASN A 81 -8.92 4.49 -8.97
C ASN A 81 -10.01 5.39 -8.32
N PRO A 82 -10.99 5.92 -9.06
CA PRO A 82 -12.03 6.77 -8.51
C PRO A 82 -12.80 6.17 -7.33
N ALA A 83 -13.02 4.85 -7.32
CA ALA A 83 -13.68 4.16 -6.22
C ALA A 83 -12.83 4.18 -4.94
N ILE A 84 -11.55 3.84 -5.04
CA ILE A 84 -10.61 3.87 -3.91
C ILE A 84 -10.42 5.31 -3.40
N ARG A 85 -10.28 6.29 -4.28
CA ARG A 85 -10.20 7.70 -3.90
C ARG A 85 -11.45 8.13 -3.10
N ASN A 86 -12.62 7.64 -3.45
CA ASN A 86 -13.85 7.89 -2.70
C ASN A 86 -13.86 7.20 -1.32
N LEU A 87 -13.40 5.95 -1.24
CA LEU A 87 -13.27 5.23 0.03
C LEU A 87 -12.35 5.95 1.02
N ILE A 88 -11.24 6.52 0.53
CA ILE A 88 -10.32 7.31 1.35
C ILE A 88 -11.04 8.56 1.90
N ARG A 89 -11.72 9.33 1.05
CA ARG A 89 -12.48 10.53 1.44
C ARG A 89 -13.55 10.24 2.50
N GLU A 90 -14.28 9.13 2.33
CA GLU A 90 -15.37 8.75 3.21
C GLU A 90 -14.90 8.00 4.47
N ASN A 91 -13.59 7.86 4.70
CA ASN A 91 -13.03 7.09 5.82
C ASN A 91 -13.46 5.61 5.83
N LYS A 92 -13.66 5.01 4.64
CA LYS A 92 -14.02 3.61 4.44
C LYS A 92 -12.81 2.75 4.06
N ILE A 93 -11.68 2.98 4.71
CA ILE A 93 -10.39 2.36 4.37
C ILE A 93 -10.45 0.83 4.48
N HIS A 94 -11.25 0.29 5.40
CA HIS A 94 -11.51 -1.15 5.55
C HIS A 94 -12.09 -1.83 4.29
N GLN A 95 -12.66 -1.06 3.34
CA GLN A 95 -13.20 -1.59 2.09
C GLN A 95 -12.18 -1.58 0.93
N ILE A 96 -11.01 -0.99 1.13
CA ILE A 96 -9.99 -0.85 0.08
C ILE A 96 -9.52 -2.23 -0.40
N TYR A 97 -9.29 -3.17 0.51
CA TYR A 97 -8.85 -4.52 0.14
C TYR A 97 -9.81 -5.20 -0.85
N SER A 98 -11.13 -5.15 -0.58
CA SER A 98 -12.13 -5.70 -1.50
C SER A 98 -12.16 -4.96 -2.85
N ALA A 99 -11.95 -3.65 -2.84
CA ALA A 99 -11.86 -2.86 -4.08
C ALA A 99 -10.61 -3.21 -4.90
N MET A 100 -9.49 -3.53 -4.25
CA MET A 100 -8.28 -4.00 -4.91
C MET A 100 -8.49 -5.35 -5.60
N GLN A 101 -9.17 -6.29 -4.94
CA GLN A 101 -9.49 -7.60 -5.52
C GLN A 101 -10.28 -7.48 -6.84
N MET A 102 -11.20 -6.53 -6.92
CA MET A 102 -12.01 -6.27 -8.12
C MET A 102 -11.25 -5.46 -9.19
N GLY A 103 -10.18 -4.80 -8.82
CA GLY A 103 -9.44 -3.87 -9.68
C GLY A 103 -8.25 -4.46 -10.43
N GLN A 104 -7.99 -5.74 -10.31
CA GLN A 104 -6.78 -6.40 -10.83
C GLN A 104 -6.57 -6.25 -12.33
N GLU A 105 -7.51 -6.76 -13.12
CA GLU A 105 -7.38 -6.81 -14.58
C GLU A 105 -7.36 -5.42 -15.22
N LYS A 106 -8.14 -4.50 -14.67
CA LYS A 106 -8.34 -3.18 -15.26
C LYS A 106 -7.28 -2.16 -14.86
N PHE A 107 -6.75 -2.25 -13.63
CA PHE A 107 -5.89 -1.21 -13.06
C PHE A 107 -4.50 -1.71 -12.67
N GLY A 108 -4.22 -3.00 -12.86
CA GLY A 108 -2.94 -3.61 -12.47
C GLY A 108 -2.73 -3.70 -10.97
N MET A 109 -3.81 -3.67 -10.17
CA MET A 109 -3.74 -3.87 -8.73
C MET A 109 -3.46 -5.34 -8.38
N GLN A 110 -2.80 -5.56 -7.26
CA GLN A 110 -2.48 -6.89 -6.77
C GLN A 110 -2.61 -6.90 -5.25
N THR A 111 -3.33 -7.86 -4.69
CA THR A 111 -3.32 -8.08 -3.25
C THR A 111 -2.11 -8.94 -2.85
N PHE A 112 -1.71 -8.86 -1.58
CA PHE A 112 -0.61 -9.66 -1.08
C PHE A 112 -0.87 -11.17 -1.24
N ASN A 113 -2.09 -11.62 -0.93
CA ASN A 113 -2.49 -13.03 -1.11
C ASN A 113 -2.38 -13.52 -2.55
N GLN A 114 -2.64 -12.64 -3.54
CA GLN A 114 -2.47 -13.00 -4.95
C GLN A 114 -1.00 -13.13 -5.34
N SER A 115 -0.15 -12.22 -4.82
CA SER A 115 1.29 -12.33 -5.00
C SER A 115 1.83 -13.64 -4.42
N LEU A 116 1.39 -14.00 -3.21
CA LEU A 116 1.77 -15.26 -2.57
C LEU A 116 1.31 -16.47 -3.36
N ALA A 117 0.06 -16.48 -3.82
CA ALA A 117 -0.50 -17.56 -4.63
C ALA A 117 0.30 -17.76 -5.93
N ASP A 118 0.64 -16.68 -6.65
CA ASP A 118 1.47 -16.76 -7.86
C ASP A 118 2.85 -17.37 -7.55
N LEU A 119 3.51 -16.88 -6.50
CA LEU A 119 4.82 -17.40 -6.08
C LEU A 119 4.77 -18.89 -5.70
N TYR A 120 3.71 -19.30 -5.01
CA TYR A 120 3.47 -20.71 -4.64
C TYR A 120 3.24 -21.59 -5.87
N PHE A 121 2.35 -21.20 -6.79
CA PHE A 121 2.08 -21.96 -8.01
C PHE A 121 3.29 -22.04 -8.95
N ARG A 122 4.18 -21.07 -8.89
CA ARG A 122 5.48 -21.10 -9.61
C ARG A 122 6.55 -21.93 -8.87
N GLY A 123 6.24 -22.47 -7.70
CA GLY A 123 7.17 -23.28 -6.90
C GLY A 123 8.33 -22.46 -6.29
N LEU A 124 8.17 -21.15 -6.18
CA LEU A 124 9.21 -20.26 -5.66
C LEU A 124 9.21 -20.16 -4.12
N ILE A 125 8.05 -20.41 -3.49
CA ILE A 125 7.89 -20.46 -2.04
C ILE A 125 7.19 -21.78 -1.63
N THR A 126 7.35 -22.16 -0.36
CA THR A 126 6.59 -23.25 0.27
C THR A 126 5.37 -22.69 0.99
N GLN A 127 4.40 -23.55 1.31
CA GLN A 127 3.20 -23.15 2.06
C GLN A 127 3.52 -22.60 3.47
N GLU A 128 4.64 -23.01 4.07
CA GLU A 128 5.09 -22.54 5.39
C GLU A 128 5.71 -21.13 5.33
N ALA A 129 6.20 -20.68 4.18
CA ALA A 129 6.79 -19.37 3.99
C ALA A 129 5.76 -18.22 4.05
N ASP A 130 4.47 -18.56 3.96
CA ASP A 130 3.35 -17.61 4.03
C ASP A 130 3.23 -16.90 5.39
N HIS A 131 3.88 -17.42 6.44
CA HIS A 131 3.87 -16.87 7.80
C HIS A 131 5.17 -16.19 8.24
N ALA A 132 6.18 -16.15 7.37
CA ALA A 132 7.55 -15.77 7.73
C ALA A 132 7.99 -14.38 7.19
N GLY A 133 7.07 -13.51 6.88
CA GLY A 133 7.37 -12.14 6.41
C GLY A 133 7.90 -11.26 7.56
N ASP A 134 9.22 -11.24 7.75
CA ASP A 134 9.89 -10.30 8.65
C ASP A 134 10.24 -9.00 7.91
N GLY A 135 9.71 -7.88 8.38
CA GLY A 135 10.23 -6.54 8.16
C GLY A 135 9.93 -5.92 6.80
N ASP A 136 8.79 -5.34 6.72
CA ASP A 136 8.24 -4.87 5.48
C ASP A 136 8.40 -3.37 5.30
N GLU A 137 9.00 -2.98 4.19
CA GLU A 137 9.00 -1.59 3.74
C GLU A 137 7.82 -1.39 2.79
N CYS A 138 6.94 -0.44 3.13
CA CYS A 138 5.88 0.01 2.25
C CYS A 138 6.32 1.29 1.52
N HIS A 139 6.24 1.28 0.20
CA HIS A 139 6.51 2.45 -0.62
C HIS A 139 5.21 3.12 -1.02
N VAL A 140 5.02 4.37 -0.59
CA VAL A 140 3.88 5.20 -0.97
C VAL A 140 4.33 6.16 -2.06
N LEU A 141 3.64 6.11 -3.18
CA LEU A 141 3.84 7.00 -4.33
C LEU A 141 2.72 8.02 -4.37
N PRO A 142 2.99 9.30 -4.27
CA PRO A 142 2.02 10.37 -4.49
C PRO A 142 1.78 10.64 -5.97
#